data_b1f0d2612aae21562a9086d9c4f4be2d
#
_entry.id   b1f0d2612aae21562a9086d9c4f4be2d
#
_cell.length_a   1.000
_cell.length_b   1.000
_cell.length_c   1.000
_cell.angle_alpha   90.00
_cell.angle_beta   90.00
_cell.angle_gamma   90.00
#
_symmetry.space_group_name_H-M   'P 1'
#
loop_
_entity.id
_entity.type
_entity.pdbx_description
1 polymer ?
#
loop_
_entity_poly.entity_id
_entity_poly.type
_entity_poly.pdbx_seq_one_letter_code
_entity_poly.pdbx_strand_id
1 'polypeptide(L)'
;MKQEDTNRSTMNIQWYPGHMTKTRRMIEEDVKLVDAVCEILDARIPIASRNPDIDAICGNKPRMIVLNRIDMADPALTKKWAEHFRTKGYAVLQTDCKTKKGISGFVPAVRTLLAEKLARYAEKGQVGRPLKLMVVGIPNVGKSTFINQIAGRKGAKAENRPGVTRGKQWITVDQGLLLLDTPGILWPKFEDPEVGMRLAYTGAVKEDVIDTETLACHFIALLAKYYPQTLSERYKLEAPEGADGYELLQLAGKKRGYLVSGGEVNTERMAKALMDDYRSGKLGKLTLESPEDTQ
;
A
#
# COMPACT_ATOMS: atom_id res chain seq x y z
N MET A 1 -15.26 34.72 28.38
CA MET A 1 -14.54 34.38 27.17
C MET A 1 -14.43 32.85 27.14
N LYS A 2 -15.33 32.18 26.43
CA LYS A 2 -15.29 30.74 26.19
C LYS A 2 -14.57 30.53 24.88
N GLN A 3 -13.42 29.83 24.93
CA GLN A 3 -12.76 29.30 23.76
C GLN A 3 -13.68 28.24 23.15
N GLU A 4 -14.15 28.48 21.96
CA GLU A 4 -14.79 27.48 21.12
C GLU A 4 -13.67 26.58 20.56
N ASP A 5 -13.56 25.40 21.12
CA ASP A 5 -12.81 24.29 20.53
C ASP A 5 -13.49 23.93 19.21
N THR A 6 -12.84 24.33 18.13
CA THR A 6 -13.24 23.99 16.76
C THR A 6 -13.21 22.48 16.60
N ASN A 7 -14.38 21.93 16.49
CA ASN A 7 -14.78 20.54 16.32
C ASN A 7 -13.92 19.84 15.22
N ARG A 8 -12.81 19.23 15.60
CA ARG A 8 -12.14 18.21 14.81
C ARG A 8 -13.03 16.97 14.86
N SER A 9 -13.99 16.89 13.95
CA SER A 9 -14.68 15.64 13.70
C SER A 9 -13.66 14.64 13.15
N THR A 10 -13.00 13.92 14.06
CA THR A 10 -12.15 12.79 13.70
C THR A 10 -13.04 11.76 13.03
N MET A 11 -12.91 11.64 11.72
CA MET A 11 -13.62 10.63 10.93
C MET A 11 -13.21 9.25 11.45
N ASN A 12 -14.11 8.58 12.16
CA ASN A 12 -13.84 7.24 12.68
C ASN A 12 -14.10 6.23 11.57
N ILE A 13 -13.11 5.99 10.74
CA ILE A 13 -13.18 5.01 9.66
C ILE A 13 -13.02 3.62 10.26
N GLN A 14 -14.15 2.96 10.51
CA GLN A 14 -14.18 1.56 10.92
C GLN A 14 -14.73 0.73 9.77
N TRP A 15 -13.87 0.02 9.09
CA TRP A 15 -14.27 -0.89 8.04
C TRP A 15 -13.68 -2.28 8.28
N TYR A 16 -14.52 -3.20 8.74
CA TYR A 16 -14.16 -4.59 8.98
C TYR A 16 -15.21 -5.53 8.42
N PRO A 17 -15.05 -6.01 7.19
CA PRO A 17 -15.89 -7.08 6.65
C PRO A 17 -15.70 -8.37 7.45
N GLY A 18 -16.78 -9.05 7.80
CA GLY A 18 -16.75 -10.29 8.61
C GLY A 18 -15.87 -11.41 8.04
N HIS A 19 -15.54 -11.38 6.75
CA HIS A 19 -14.60 -12.33 6.14
C HIS A 19 -13.13 -12.09 6.54
N MET A 20 -12.76 -10.95 7.13
CA MET A 20 -11.37 -10.63 7.51
C MET A 20 -10.86 -11.52 8.65
N THR A 21 -11.71 -11.89 9.62
CA THR A 21 -11.33 -12.86 10.67
C THR A 21 -10.97 -14.21 10.07
N LYS A 22 -11.73 -14.67 9.08
CA LYS A 22 -11.43 -15.92 8.38
C LYS A 22 -10.12 -15.82 7.61
N THR A 23 -9.87 -14.67 6.99
CA THR A 23 -8.64 -14.43 6.23
C THR A 23 -7.41 -14.39 7.15
N ARG A 24 -7.52 -13.77 8.34
CA ARG A 24 -6.44 -13.80 9.34
C ARG A 24 -6.05 -15.22 9.71
N ARG A 25 -7.02 -16.07 10.10
CA ARG A 25 -6.78 -17.49 10.41
C ARG A 25 -6.13 -18.24 9.26
N MET A 26 -6.57 -17.97 8.02
CA MET A 26 -5.98 -18.57 6.84
C MET A 26 -4.49 -18.21 6.71
N ILE A 27 -4.10 -16.94 6.97
CA ILE A 27 -2.69 -16.53 6.92
C ILE A 27 -1.88 -17.17 8.04
N GLU A 28 -2.43 -17.30 9.25
CA GLU A 28 -1.79 -18.01 10.37
C GLU A 28 -1.50 -19.48 10.04
N GLU A 29 -2.35 -20.12 9.23
CA GLU A 29 -2.11 -21.45 8.70
C GLU A 29 -1.10 -21.44 7.54
N ASP A 30 -1.20 -20.48 6.65
CA ASP A 30 -0.37 -20.38 5.44
C ASP A 30 1.08 -20.08 5.77
N VAL A 31 1.33 -19.26 6.79
CA VAL A 31 2.69 -18.90 7.21
C VAL A 31 3.50 -20.13 7.60
N LYS A 32 2.85 -21.21 8.10
CA LYS A 32 3.53 -22.47 8.46
C LYS A 32 4.07 -23.22 7.24
N LEU A 33 3.51 -22.98 6.06
CA LEU A 33 3.84 -23.69 4.83
C LEU A 33 4.96 -23.04 4.02
N VAL A 34 5.40 -21.85 4.41
CA VAL A 34 6.35 -21.04 3.64
C VAL A 34 7.68 -20.84 4.37
N ASP A 35 8.69 -20.47 3.63
CA ASP A 35 10.05 -20.25 4.13
C ASP A 35 10.28 -18.80 4.52
N ALA A 36 9.60 -17.88 3.86
CA ALA A 36 9.65 -16.46 4.14
C ALA A 36 8.32 -15.79 3.77
N VAL A 37 8.14 -14.55 4.23
CA VAL A 37 6.98 -13.71 3.91
C VAL A 37 7.44 -12.45 3.18
N CYS A 38 6.78 -12.16 2.07
CA CYS A 38 6.94 -10.95 1.29
C CYS A 38 5.75 -10.02 1.55
N GLU A 39 5.98 -8.90 2.20
CA GLU A 39 4.98 -7.88 2.51
C GLU A 39 5.06 -6.75 1.49
N ILE A 40 3.96 -6.52 0.75
CA ILE A 40 3.88 -5.46 -0.24
C ILE A 40 3.22 -4.24 0.38
N LEU A 41 3.95 -3.12 0.39
CA LEU A 41 3.53 -1.83 0.92
C LEU A 41 3.40 -0.80 -0.21
N ASP A 42 2.53 0.18 -0.01
CA ASP A 42 2.44 1.33 -0.88
C ASP A 42 3.50 2.38 -0.46
N ALA A 43 4.44 2.68 -1.35
CA ALA A 43 5.54 3.61 -1.07
C ALA A 43 5.05 5.05 -0.75
N ARG A 44 3.80 5.38 -1.02
CA ARG A 44 3.18 6.66 -0.66
C ARG A 44 2.77 6.74 0.82
N ILE A 45 2.50 5.57 1.43
CA ILE A 45 2.03 5.41 2.82
C ILE A 45 2.62 4.13 3.45
N PRO A 46 3.94 4.04 3.62
CA PRO A 46 4.62 2.79 3.97
C PRO A 46 4.16 2.18 5.30
N ILE A 47 3.90 2.99 6.32
CA ILE A 47 3.42 2.48 7.62
C ILE A 47 1.92 2.23 7.60
N ALA A 48 1.12 3.17 7.11
CA ALA A 48 -0.34 2.98 7.05
C ALA A 48 -0.72 1.80 6.14
N SER A 49 0.09 1.44 5.15
CA SER A 49 -0.14 0.25 4.31
C SER A 49 0.36 -1.06 4.92
N ARG A 50 1.00 -1.01 6.08
CA ARG A 50 1.51 -2.18 6.79
C ARG A 50 0.50 -2.70 7.80
N ASN A 51 0.09 -3.95 7.65
CA ASN A 51 -0.81 -4.56 8.63
C ASN A 51 -0.03 -4.94 9.92
N PRO A 52 -0.35 -4.34 11.08
CA PRO A 52 0.38 -4.58 12.34
C PRO A 52 0.31 -6.05 12.81
N ASP A 53 -0.75 -6.78 12.47
CA ASP A 53 -0.92 -8.19 12.82
C ASP A 53 0.14 -9.09 12.17
N ILE A 54 0.73 -8.67 11.04
CA ILE A 54 1.69 -9.50 10.29
C ILE A 54 2.95 -9.78 11.11
N ASP A 55 3.39 -8.87 11.98
CA ASP A 55 4.55 -9.10 12.83
C ASP A 55 4.31 -10.27 13.79
N ALA A 56 3.16 -10.30 14.46
CA ALA A 56 2.78 -11.38 15.36
C ALA A 56 2.56 -12.71 14.62
N ILE A 57 1.92 -12.68 13.44
CA ILE A 57 1.62 -13.86 12.64
C ILE A 57 2.90 -14.52 12.09
N CYS A 58 3.83 -13.71 11.61
CA CYS A 58 5.07 -14.23 10.99
C CYS A 58 6.09 -14.72 12.01
N GLY A 59 6.07 -14.19 13.25
CA GLY A 59 7.09 -14.51 14.26
C GLY A 59 8.52 -14.32 13.71
N ASN A 60 9.34 -15.34 13.85
CA ASN A 60 10.75 -15.32 13.46
C ASN A 60 11.00 -15.68 11.97
N LYS A 61 9.98 -15.74 11.14
CA LYS A 61 10.22 -16.03 9.72
C LYS A 61 10.95 -14.89 9.01
N PRO A 62 11.93 -15.22 8.14
CA PRO A 62 12.56 -14.23 7.28
C PRO A 62 11.53 -13.42 6.52
N ARG A 63 11.74 -12.10 6.44
CA ARG A 63 10.78 -11.19 5.83
C ARG A 63 11.43 -10.27 4.82
N MET A 64 10.69 -10.04 3.73
CA MET A 64 11.01 -9.06 2.72
C MET A 64 9.91 -8.01 2.65
N ILE A 65 10.27 -6.75 2.58
CA ILE A 65 9.37 -5.64 2.30
C ILE A 65 9.56 -5.21 0.85
N VAL A 66 8.46 -5.08 0.13
CA VAL A 66 8.43 -4.51 -1.21
C VAL A 66 7.71 -3.17 -1.15
N LEU A 67 8.44 -2.08 -1.28
CA LEU A 67 7.89 -0.75 -1.47
C LEU A 67 7.45 -0.62 -2.93
N ASN A 68 6.16 -0.78 -3.19
CA ASN A 68 5.58 -0.71 -4.53
C ASN A 68 5.06 0.69 -4.84
N ARG A 69 4.78 0.99 -6.12
CA ARG A 69 4.31 2.30 -6.60
C ARG A 69 5.31 3.44 -6.41
N ILE A 70 6.60 3.15 -6.53
CA ILE A 70 7.65 4.18 -6.44
C ILE A 70 7.59 5.22 -7.56
N ASP A 71 6.84 4.95 -8.63
CA ASP A 71 6.51 5.91 -9.70
C ASP A 71 5.64 7.07 -9.20
N MET A 72 4.86 6.87 -8.13
CA MET A 72 3.95 7.84 -7.52
C MET A 72 4.42 8.37 -6.16
N ALA A 73 5.53 7.85 -5.63
CA ALA A 73 6.06 8.22 -4.31
C ALA A 73 7.28 9.14 -4.43
N ASP A 74 7.52 9.96 -3.41
CA ASP A 74 8.71 10.78 -3.30
C ASP A 74 9.98 9.90 -3.27
N PRO A 75 10.96 10.13 -4.17
CA PRO A 75 12.14 9.27 -4.24
C PRO A 75 13.06 9.38 -3.01
N ALA A 76 13.15 10.56 -2.39
CA ALA A 76 14.00 10.77 -1.22
C ALA A 76 13.40 10.08 0.00
N LEU A 77 12.08 10.24 0.22
CA LEU A 77 11.36 9.55 1.29
C LEU A 77 11.32 8.04 1.04
N THR A 78 11.15 7.58 -0.20
CA THR A 78 11.21 6.15 -0.53
C THR A 78 12.57 5.54 -0.16
N LYS A 79 13.68 6.27 -0.40
CA LYS A 79 15.03 5.83 -0.01
C LYS A 79 15.17 5.78 1.52
N LYS A 80 14.71 6.79 2.24
CA LYS A 80 14.72 6.83 3.71
C LYS A 80 13.92 5.67 4.30
N TRP A 81 12.73 5.40 3.78
CA TRP A 81 11.90 4.26 4.19
C TRP A 81 12.57 2.91 3.91
N ALA A 82 13.20 2.76 2.76
CA ALA A 82 13.93 1.53 2.45
C ALA A 82 15.07 1.29 3.45
N GLU A 83 15.80 2.34 3.84
CA GLU A 83 16.85 2.25 4.85
C GLU A 83 16.26 1.94 6.24
N HIS A 84 15.20 2.63 6.64
CA HIS A 84 14.52 2.37 7.90
C HIS A 84 14.10 0.89 8.05
N PHE A 85 13.55 0.28 7.00
CA PHE A 85 13.21 -1.14 7.07
C PHE A 85 14.43 -2.06 7.07
N ARG A 86 15.53 -1.70 6.38
CA ARG A 86 16.78 -2.47 6.43
C ARG A 86 17.40 -2.46 7.82
N THR A 87 17.41 -1.32 8.52
CA THR A 87 17.92 -1.24 9.90
C THR A 87 17.12 -2.10 10.87
N LYS A 88 15.86 -2.37 10.54
CA LYS A 88 15.00 -3.32 11.29
C LYS A 88 15.18 -4.79 10.87
N GLY A 89 16.15 -5.10 10.01
CA GLY A 89 16.49 -6.47 9.60
C GLY A 89 15.67 -7.03 8.44
N TYR A 90 14.87 -6.20 7.75
CA TYR A 90 14.11 -6.66 6.57
C TYR A 90 14.95 -6.59 5.29
N ALA A 91 14.80 -7.58 4.41
CA ALA A 91 15.19 -7.40 3.02
C ALA A 91 14.22 -6.41 2.37
N VAL A 92 14.73 -5.45 1.60
CA VAL A 92 13.88 -4.39 1.02
C VAL A 92 14.07 -4.30 -0.49
N LEU A 93 12.97 -4.33 -1.21
CA LEU A 93 12.92 -4.10 -2.65
C LEU A 93 12.04 -2.88 -2.94
N GLN A 94 12.44 -2.06 -3.91
CA GLN A 94 11.66 -0.92 -4.40
C GLN A 94 11.17 -1.23 -5.81
N THR A 95 9.86 -1.14 -6.05
CA THR A 95 9.27 -1.56 -7.31
C THR A 95 8.27 -0.58 -7.89
N ASP A 96 8.27 -0.51 -9.21
CA ASP A 96 7.16 0.00 -10.01
C ASP A 96 6.69 -1.13 -10.94
N CYS A 97 5.55 -1.70 -10.61
CA CYS A 97 4.98 -2.79 -11.40
C CYS A 97 4.49 -2.35 -12.78
N LYS A 98 4.24 -1.05 -13.00
CA LYS A 98 3.79 -0.50 -14.27
C LYS A 98 4.91 -0.49 -15.29
N THR A 99 6.09 0.00 -14.91
CA THR A 99 7.30 0.04 -15.77
C THR A 99 8.21 -1.17 -15.59
N LYS A 100 7.91 -2.07 -14.65
CA LYS A 100 8.72 -3.23 -14.24
C LYS A 100 10.04 -2.87 -13.54
N LYS A 101 10.21 -1.61 -13.14
CA LYS A 101 11.40 -1.19 -12.41
C LYS A 101 11.51 -1.96 -11.09
N GLY A 102 12.70 -2.50 -10.80
CA GLY A 102 13.01 -3.26 -9.59
C GLY A 102 12.50 -4.71 -9.57
N ILE A 103 11.62 -5.13 -10.49
CA ILE A 103 11.03 -6.48 -10.52
C ILE A 103 12.10 -7.57 -10.68
N SER A 104 13.09 -7.36 -11.55
CA SER A 104 14.19 -8.33 -11.77
C SER A 104 15.05 -8.60 -10.54
N GLY A 105 15.07 -7.69 -9.56
CA GLY A 105 15.78 -7.84 -8.29
C GLY A 105 15.11 -8.79 -7.31
N PHE A 106 13.87 -9.23 -7.56
CA PHE A 106 13.11 -10.02 -6.57
C PHE A 106 13.71 -11.39 -6.31
N VAL A 107 13.93 -12.20 -7.34
CA VAL A 107 14.46 -13.57 -7.18
C VAL A 107 15.86 -13.57 -6.55
N PRO A 108 16.83 -12.73 -6.98
CA PRO A 108 18.11 -12.60 -6.31
C PRO A 108 17.97 -12.22 -4.83
N ALA A 109 17.12 -11.24 -4.50
CA ALA A 109 16.91 -10.79 -3.12
C ALA A 109 16.32 -11.89 -2.22
N VAL A 110 15.38 -12.69 -2.74
CA VAL A 110 14.83 -13.86 -2.04
C VAL A 110 15.91 -14.91 -1.78
N ARG A 111 16.76 -15.19 -2.76
CA ARG A 111 17.86 -16.18 -2.62
C ARG A 111 18.87 -15.70 -1.58
N THR A 112 19.19 -14.41 -1.53
CA THR A 112 20.04 -13.82 -0.50
C THR A 112 19.38 -13.91 0.87
N LEU A 113 18.11 -13.57 1.01
CA LEU A 113 17.36 -13.65 2.27
C LEU A 113 17.33 -15.07 2.86
N LEU A 114 17.27 -16.08 2.00
CA LEU A 114 17.18 -17.48 2.38
C LEU A 114 18.48 -18.28 2.13
N ALA A 115 19.61 -17.60 2.03
CA ALA A 115 20.91 -18.24 1.72
C ALA A 115 21.28 -19.38 2.68
N GLU A 116 21.11 -19.17 4.00
CA GLU A 116 21.37 -20.22 5.00
C GLU A 116 20.46 -21.43 4.84
N LYS A 117 19.22 -21.23 4.41
CA LYS A 117 18.29 -22.32 4.15
C LYS A 117 18.68 -23.11 2.91
N LEU A 118 19.10 -22.42 1.86
CA LEU A 118 19.63 -23.04 0.64
C LEU A 118 20.87 -23.87 0.94
N ALA A 119 21.80 -23.36 1.76
CA ALA A 119 22.97 -24.11 2.21
C ALA A 119 22.58 -25.40 2.94
N ARG A 120 21.66 -25.31 3.90
CA ARG A 120 21.13 -26.49 4.60
C ARG A 120 20.43 -27.52 3.68
N TYR A 121 19.79 -27.08 2.60
CA TYR A 121 19.22 -27.97 1.61
C TYR A 121 20.33 -28.70 0.82
N ALA A 122 21.40 -27.98 0.45
CA ALA A 122 22.53 -28.56 -0.25
C ALA A 122 23.25 -29.63 0.60
N GLU A 123 23.52 -29.33 1.87
CA GLU A 123 24.13 -30.26 2.84
C GLU A 123 23.31 -31.56 3.00
N LYS A 124 21.98 -31.47 2.91
CA LYS A 124 21.07 -32.63 3.00
C LYS A 124 20.82 -33.33 1.66
N GLY A 125 21.55 -32.96 0.60
CA GLY A 125 21.35 -33.54 -0.73
C GLY A 125 20.01 -33.12 -1.40
N GLN A 126 19.30 -32.12 -0.86
CA GLN A 126 18.01 -31.64 -1.37
C GLN A 126 18.19 -30.51 -2.39
N VAL A 127 19.17 -30.66 -3.27
CA VAL A 127 19.44 -29.68 -4.33
C VAL A 127 18.23 -29.55 -5.25
N GLY A 128 17.81 -28.30 -5.53
CA GLY A 128 16.61 -28.04 -6.37
C GLY A 128 15.28 -28.03 -5.63
N ARG A 129 15.26 -28.22 -4.31
CA ARG A 129 14.04 -28.04 -3.52
C ARG A 129 13.57 -26.57 -3.61
N PRO A 130 12.31 -26.32 -4.01
CA PRO A 130 11.83 -24.95 -4.20
C PRO A 130 11.69 -24.22 -2.87
N LEU A 131 12.10 -22.95 -2.88
CA LEU A 131 11.78 -21.99 -1.83
C LEU A 131 10.30 -21.60 -1.94
N LYS A 132 9.65 -21.43 -0.79
CA LYS A 132 8.23 -21.08 -0.71
C LYS A 132 8.07 -19.74 -0.02
N LEU A 133 7.44 -18.78 -0.66
CA LEU A 133 7.13 -17.47 -0.09
C LEU A 133 5.62 -17.23 -0.07
N MET A 134 5.14 -16.64 1.01
CA MET A 134 3.80 -16.07 1.07
C MET A 134 3.87 -14.58 0.73
N VAL A 135 2.95 -14.11 -0.13
CA VAL A 135 2.84 -12.69 -0.46
C VAL A 135 1.62 -12.10 0.22
N VAL A 136 1.85 -11.12 1.08
CA VAL A 136 0.81 -10.43 1.84
C VAL A 136 0.78 -8.94 1.52
N GLY A 137 -0.31 -8.27 1.82
CA GLY A 137 -0.47 -6.83 1.67
C GLY A 137 -1.94 -6.42 1.74
N ILE A 138 -2.17 -5.14 1.93
CA ILE A 138 -3.51 -4.56 1.98
C ILE A 138 -4.22 -4.62 0.60
N PRO A 139 -5.55 -4.46 0.55
CA PRO A 139 -6.25 -4.31 -0.72
C PRO A 139 -5.66 -3.17 -1.57
N ASN A 140 -5.68 -3.32 -2.87
CA ASN A 140 -5.26 -2.31 -3.86
C ASN A 140 -3.80 -1.84 -3.79
N VAL A 141 -2.93 -2.44 -2.97
CA VAL A 141 -1.49 -2.13 -2.90
C VAL A 141 -0.71 -2.53 -4.16
N GLY A 142 -1.34 -3.29 -5.06
CA GLY A 142 -0.74 -3.79 -6.29
C GLY A 142 -0.16 -5.21 -6.20
N LYS A 143 -0.57 -5.99 -5.18
CA LYS A 143 -0.10 -7.35 -4.93
C LYS A 143 -0.25 -8.28 -6.15
N SER A 144 -1.44 -8.37 -6.73
CA SER A 144 -1.69 -9.24 -7.90
C SER A 144 -0.90 -8.76 -9.13
N THR A 145 -0.74 -7.45 -9.32
CA THR A 145 0.09 -6.91 -10.40
C THR A 145 1.56 -7.29 -10.20
N PHE A 146 2.08 -7.18 -8.97
CA PHE A 146 3.43 -7.57 -8.62
C PHE A 146 3.68 -9.06 -8.89
N ILE A 147 2.79 -9.93 -8.41
CA ILE A 147 2.87 -11.39 -8.65
C ILE A 147 2.88 -11.70 -10.15
N ASN A 148 1.97 -11.08 -10.91
CA ASN A 148 1.89 -11.28 -12.36
C ASN A 148 3.16 -10.80 -13.10
N GLN A 149 3.78 -9.72 -12.65
CA GLN A 149 5.02 -9.22 -13.25
C GLN A 149 6.20 -10.16 -12.97
N ILE A 150 6.29 -10.75 -11.77
CA ILE A 150 7.35 -11.69 -11.39
C ILE A 150 7.15 -13.04 -12.07
N ALA A 151 5.92 -13.55 -12.10
CA ALA A 151 5.61 -14.84 -12.71
C ALA A 151 5.81 -14.82 -14.26
N GLY A 152 5.85 -13.63 -14.86
CA GLY A 152 6.00 -13.46 -16.32
C GLY A 152 4.79 -13.98 -17.10
N ARG A 153 4.78 -13.75 -18.42
CA ARG A 153 3.70 -14.22 -19.30
C ARG A 153 3.58 -15.76 -19.41
N LYS A 154 4.57 -16.50 -18.94
CA LYS A 154 4.63 -17.98 -19.01
C LYS A 154 4.28 -18.68 -17.70
N GLY A 155 4.13 -17.97 -16.57
CA GLY A 155 4.17 -18.59 -15.24
C GLY A 155 2.87 -18.59 -14.43
N ALA A 156 1.83 -17.91 -14.83
CA ALA A 156 0.57 -17.92 -14.07
C ALA A 156 -0.29 -19.19 -14.29
N LYS A 157 0.33 -20.36 -14.42
CA LYS A 157 -0.41 -21.62 -14.25
C LYS A 157 -0.49 -21.88 -12.75
N ALA A 158 -1.69 -21.68 -12.17
CA ALA A 158 -2.02 -22.28 -10.89
C ALA A 158 -1.81 -23.79 -11.02
N GLU A 159 -0.68 -24.27 -10.53
CA GLU A 159 -0.39 -25.71 -10.57
C GLU A 159 -0.92 -26.36 -9.28
N ASN A 160 -1.90 -27.26 -9.43
CA ASN A 160 -2.20 -28.27 -8.43
C ASN A 160 -1.06 -29.31 -8.45
N ARG A 161 0.07 -29.03 -7.78
CA ARG A 161 1.14 -30.02 -7.63
C ARG A 161 0.78 -31.05 -6.57
N PRO A 162 1.13 -32.32 -6.76
CA PRO A 162 1.01 -33.34 -5.72
C PRO A 162 1.78 -32.89 -4.46
N GLY A 163 1.13 -32.98 -3.28
CA GLY A 163 1.72 -32.51 -2.00
C GLY A 163 1.43 -31.02 -1.66
N VAL A 164 0.69 -30.30 -2.47
CA VAL A 164 0.19 -28.95 -2.18
C VAL A 164 -1.23 -29.05 -1.63
N THR A 165 -1.51 -28.35 -0.53
CA THR A 165 -2.84 -28.35 0.11
C THR A 165 -3.90 -27.86 -0.88
N ARG A 166 -4.97 -28.63 -1.06
CA ARG A 166 -6.09 -28.29 -1.96
C ARG A 166 -6.66 -26.93 -1.62
N GLY A 167 -6.89 -26.08 -2.62
CA GLY A 167 -7.53 -24.77 -2.49
C GLY A 167 -6.57 -23.58 -2.29
N LYS A 168 -5.25 -23.78 -2.20
CA LYS A 168 -4.24 -22.70 -2.10
C LYS A 168 -3.60 -22.46 -3.46
N GLN A 169 -3.54 -21.20 -3.90
CA GLN A 169 -2.98 -20.84 -5.20
C GLN A 169 -1.47 -20.65 -5.09
N TRP A 170 -0.72 -21.67 -5.52
CA TRP A 170 0.73 -21.58 -5.68
C TRP A 170 1.10 -21.16 -7.10
N ILE A 171 2.01 -20.21 -7.20
CA ILE A 171 2.47 -19.65 -8.46
C ILE A 171 3.96 -19.92 -8.60
N THR A 172 4.36 -20.61 -9.65
CA THR A 172 5.77 -20.84 -9.97
C THR A 172 6.35 -19.58 -10.61
N VAL A 173 7.41 -19.02 -10.03
CA VAL A 173 8.10 -17.82 -10.51
C VAL A 173 9.33 -18.19 -11.32
N ASP A 174 10.10 -19.14 -10.80
CA ASP A 174 11.35 -19.63 -11.37
C ASP A 174 11.50 -21.11 -10.98
N GLN A 175 12.45 -21.83 -11.65
CA GLN A 175 12.81 -23.19 -11.21
C GLN A 175 13.40 -23.11 -9.79
N GLY A 176 12.56 -23.34 -8.79
CA GLY A 176 12.97 -23.30 -7.39
C GLY A 176 12.36 -22.16 -6.55
N LEU A 177 11.40 -21.41 -7.06
CA LEU A 177 10.67 -20.41 -6.28
C LEU A 177 9.16 -20.50 -6.51
N LEU A 178 8.41 -20.73 -5.43
CA LEU A 178 6.96 -20.77 -5.39
C LEU A 178 6.43 -19.61 -4.56
N LEU A 179 5.45 -18.91 -5.06
CA LEU A 179 4.69 -17.90 -4.33
C LEU A 179 3.32 -18.44 -3.94
N LEU A 180 2.91 -18.19 -2.71
CA LEU A 180 1.55 -18.35 -2.25
C LEU A 180 0.87 -16.99 -2.25
N ASP A 181 -0.11 -16.81 -3.14
CA ASP A 181 -0.92 -15.60 -3.16
C ASP A 181 -1.97 -15.62 -2.06
N THR A 182 -2.12 -14.52 -1.32
CA THR A 182 -3.13 -14.36 -0.30
C THR A 182 -4.09 -13.22 -0.64
N PRO A 183 -5.35 -13.26 -0.18
CA PRO A 183 -6.23 -12.10 -0.27
C PRO A 183 -5.62 -10.87 0.39
N GLY A 184 -5.98 -9.67 -0.08
CA GLY A 184 -5.63 -8.43 0.61
C GLY A 184 -6.33 -8.34 1.96
N ILE A 185 -5.60 -7.95 3.00
CA ILE A 185 -6.13 -7.90 4.36
C ILE A 185 -5.88 -6.55 4.99
N LEU A 186 -6.95 -6.01 5.56
CA LEU A 186 -6.91 -4.94 6.55
C LEU A 186 -7.17 -5.53 7.93
N TRP A 187 -6.81 -4.80 8.98
CA TRP A 187 -7.08 -5.17 10.37
C TRP A 187 -8.37 -4.53 10.89
N PRO A 188 -8.97 -5.07 11.97
CA PRO A 188 -10.35 -4.74 12.35
C PRO A 188 -10.60 -3.30 12.77
N LYS A 189 -9.59 -2.65 13.35
CA LYS A 189 -9.72 -1.32 13.93
C LYS A 189 -8.45 -0.53 13.66
N PHE A 190 -8.60 0.65 13.10
CA PHE A 190 -7.50 1.61 13.00
C PHE A 190 -7.46 2.39 14.33
N GLU A 191 -6.42 2.17 15.13
CA GLU A 191 -6.23 2.85 16.41
C GLU A 191 -5.99 4.34 16.18
N ASP A 192 -5.23 4.67 15.12
CA ASP A 192 -4.98 6.02 14.65
C ASP A 192 -5.93 6.35 13.48
N PRO A 193 -6.82 7.35 13.63
CA PRO A 193 -7.69 7.81 12.54
C PRO A 193 -6.93 8.23 11.27
N GLU A 194 -5.71 8.77 11.41
CA GLU A 194 -4.87 9.17 10.29
C GLU A 194 -4.48 7.97 9.40
N VAL A 195 -4.26 6.81 9.98
CA VAL A 195 -4.02 5.57 9.22
C VAL A 195 -5.23 5.24 8.35
N GLY A 196 -6.43 5.32 8.89
CA GLY A 196 -7.66 5.10 8.14
C GLY A 196 -7.81 6.09 6.98
N MET A 197 -7.52 7.37 7.21
CA MET A 197 -7.56 8.40 6.17
C MET A 197 -6.55 8.12 5.06
N ARG A 198 -5.29 7.81 5.39
CA ARG A 198 -4.25 7.48 4.41
C ARG A 198 -4.60 6.26 3.56
N LEU A 199 -5.18 5.22 4.18
CA LEU A 199 -5.69 4.05 3.48
C LEU A 199 -6.83 4.41 2.52
N ALA A 200 -7.72 5.31 2.93
CA ALA A 200 -8.82 5.79 2.11
C ALA A 200 -8.34 6.62 0.91
N TYR A 201 -7.35 7.51 1.09
CA TYR A 201 -6.77 8.27 -0.02
C TYR A 201 -6.24 7.35 -1.11
N THR A 202 -5.59 6.24 -0.76
CA THR A 202 -5.05 5.28 -1.73
C THR A 202 -6.08 4.31 -2.32
N GLY A 203 -7.30 4.32 -1.79
CA GLY A 203 -8.37 3.40 -2.20
C GLY A 203 -8.23 1.99 -1.64
N ALA A 204 -7.47 1.80 -0.56
CA ALA A 204 -7.37 0.52 0.15
C ALA A 204 -8.65 0.18 0.92
N VAL A 205 -9.40 1.20 1.34
CA VAL A 205 -10.74 1.11 1.93
C VAL A 205 -11.77 1.45 0.85
N LYS A 206 -12.91 0.76 0.84
CA LYS A 206 -13.99 1.01 -0.13
C LYS A 206 -14.66 2.36 0.10
N GLU A 207 -15.03 3.03 -0.99
CA GLU A 207 -15.65 4.36 -0.98
C GLU A 207 -17.03 4.38 -0.30
N ASP A 208 -17.77 3.26 -0.31
CA ASP A 208 -19.08 3.14 0.32
C ASP A 208 -19.09 3.44 1.83
N VAL A 209 -17.91 3.51 2.45
CA VAL A 209 -17.73 3.70 3.90
C VAL A 209 -17.37 5.14 4.27
N ILE A 210 -17.03 5.96 3.29
CA ILE A 210 -16.48 7.29 3.53
C ILE A 210 -17.13 8.28 2.57
N ASP A 211 -17.62 9.39 3.12
CA ASP A 211 -18.01 10.51 2.30
C ASP A 211 -16.80 11.08 1.53
N THR A 212 -16.86 10.95 0.20
CA THR A 212 -15.75 11.32 -0.69
C THR A 212 -15.42 12.81 -0.62
N GLU A 213 -16.43 13.66 -0.40
CA GLU A 213 -16.23 15.10 -0.29
C GLU A 213 -15.48 15.46 0.98
N THR A 214 -15.86 14.92 2.11
CA THR A 214 -15.16 15.09 3.38
C THR A 214 -13.72 14.57 3.30
N LEU A 215 -13.52 13.39 2.69
CA LEU A 215 -12.18 12.83 2.46
C LEU A 215 -11.32 13.77 1.61
N ALA A 216 -11.89 14.32 0.56
CA ALA A 216 -11.19 15.25 -0.34
C ALA A 216 -10.88 16.60 0.33
N CYS A 217 -11.75 17.12 1.20
CA CYS A 217 -11.49 18.30 2.00
C CYS A 217 -10.28 18.11 2.92
N HIS A 218 -10.21 16.99 3.62
CA HIS A 218 -9.04 16.66 4.44
C HIS A 218 -7.76 16.52 3.60
N PHE A 219 -7.86 15.86 2.46
CA PHE A 219 -6.71 15.63 1.60
C PHE A 219 -6.19 16.92 0.96
N ILE A 220 -7.07 17.81 0.47
CA ILE A 220 -6.63 19.06 -0.14
C ILE A 220 -6.02 20.02 0.89
N ALA A 221 -6.51 20.02 2.13
CA ALA A 221 -5.92 20.77 3.23
C ALA A 221 -4.51 20.23 3.58
N LEU A 222 -4.33 18.91 3.59
CA LEU A 222 -3.01 18.28 3.74
C LEU A 222 -2.07 18.70 2.61
N LEU A 223 -2.54 18.68 1.36
CA LEU A 223 -1.75 19.12 0.21
C LEU A 223 -1.37 20.59 0.30
N ALA A 224 -2.29 21.45 0.72
CA ALA A 224 -2.00 22.88 0.91
C ALA A 224 -0.89 23.13 1.93
N LYS A 225 -0.87 22.31 3.00
CA LYS A 225 0.11 22.42 4.08
C LYS A 225 1.48 21.88 3.70
N TYR A 226 1.56 20.70 3.08
CA TYR A 226 2.82 19.97 2.88
C TYR A 226 3.29 19.93 1.42
N TYR A 227 2.38 20.14 0.45
CA TYR A 227 2.63 20.05 -0.98
C TYR A 227 1.97 21.19 -1.78
N PRO A 228 2.15 22.47 -1.38
CA PRO A 228 1.44 23.59 -2.03
C PRO A 228 1.74 23.70 -3.52
N GLN A 229 2.95 23.32 -3.94
CA GLN A 229 3.36 23.33 -5.36
C GLN A 229 2.49 22.39 -6.20
N THR A 230 2.08 21.24 -5.65
CA THR A 230 1.21 20.27 -6.33
C THR A 230 -0.15 20.91 -6.67
N LEU A 231 -0.71 21.71 -5.76
CA LEU A 231 -1.97 22.43 -6.00
C LEU A 231 -1.80 23.51 -7.07
N SER A 232 -0.69 24.27 -7.02
CA SER A 232 -0.38 25.29 -8.02
C SER A 232 -0.18 24.69 -9.42
N GLU A 233 0.60 23.63 -9.52
CA GLU A 233 0.88 22.97 -10.81
C GLU A 233 -0.36 22.31 -11.42
N ARG A 234 -1.12 21.56 -10.61
CA ARG A 234 -2.24 20.74 -11.10
C ARG A 234 -3.54 21.52 -11.26
N TYR A 235 -3.86 22.38 -10.30
CA TYR A 235 -5.15 23.08 -10.24
C TYR A 235 -5.03 24.60 -10.45
N LYS A 236 -3.80 25.12 -10.62
CA LYS A 236 -3.53 26.57 -10.68
C LYS A 236 -4.06 27.27 -9.42
N LEU A 237 -3.97 26.59 -8.29
CA LEU A 237 -4.47 27.04 -7.00
C LEU A 237 -3.31 27.42 -6.09
N GLU A 238 -3.27 28.67 -5.69
CA GLU A 238 -2.50 29.14 -4.54
C GLU A 238 -3.46 29.14 -3.35
N ALA A 239 -3.12 28.37 -2.31
CA ALA A 239 -3.99 28.25 -1.14
C ALA A 239 -3.97 29.57 -0.36
N PRO A 240 -5.12 30.23 -0.14
CA PRO A 240 -5.19 31.41 0.72
C PRO A 240 -4.80 31.04 2.16
N GLU A 241 -4.21 31.99 2.87
CA GLU A 241 -3.88 31.81 4.28
C GLU A 241 -5.15 31.57 5.11
N GLY A 242 -5.15 30.49 5.91
CA GLY A 242 -6.28 30.12 6.75
C GLY A 242 -7.45 29.47 6.03
N ALA A 243 -7.39 29.24 4.72
CA ALA A 243 -8.46 28.56 3.98
C ALA A 243 -8.62 27.11 4.47
N ASP A 244 -9.86 26.71 4.73
CA ASP A 244 -10.18 25.34 5.09
C ASP A 244 -10.26 24.40 3.87
N GLY A 245 -10.41 23.11 4.11
CA GLY A 245 -10.44 22.11 3.05
C GLY A 245 -11.63 22.24 2.10
N TYR A 246 -12.77 22.70 2.58
CA TYR A 246 -13.95 22.91 1.76
C TYR A 246 -13.79 24.13 0.84
N GLU A 247 -13.28 25.24 1.37
CA GLU A 247 -12.95 26.43 0.59
C GLU A 247 -11.92 26.12 -0.50
N LEU A 248 -10.86 25.36 -0.16
CA LEU A 248 -9.86 24.92 -1.12
C LEU A 248 -10.46 24.03 -2.21
N LEU A 249 -11.37 23.14 -1.85
CA LEU A 249 -12.05 22.27 -2.81
C LEU A 249 -12.95 23.08 -3.76
N GLN A 250 -13.67 24.09 -3.25
CA GLN A 250 -14.45 25.02 -4.05
C GLN A 250 -13.56 25.82 -5.02
N LEU A 251 -12.46 26.38 -4.53
CA LEU A 251 -11.51 27.12 -5.37
C LEU A 251 -10.93 26.25 -6.49
N ALA A 252 -10.52 25.03 -6.16
CA ALA A 252 -10.03 24.07 -7.14
C ALA A 252 -11.10 23.70 -8.18
N GLY A 253 -12.34 23.47 -7.74
CA GLY A 253 -13.48 23.17 -8.60
C GLY A 253 -13.81 24.31 -9.56
N LYS A 254 -13.78 25.55 -9.08
CA LYS A 254 -13.96 26.75 -9.90
C LYS A 254 -12.87 26.88 -10.96
N LYS A 255 -11.59 26.67 -10.58
CA LYS A 255 -10.45 26.69 -11.51
C LYS A 255 -10.55 25.59 -12.59
N ARG A 256 -11.16 24.46 -12.27
CA ARG A 256 -11.38 23.35 -13.21
C ARG A 256 -12.66 23.49 -14.02
N GLY A 257 -13.46 24.53 -13.77
CA GLY A 257 -14.75 24.74 -14.45
C GLY A 257 -15.80 23.70 -14.08
N TYR A 258 -15.70 23.10 -12.88
CA TYR A 258 -16.72 22.15 -12.39
C TYR A 258 -17.87 22.93 -11.77
N LEU A 259 -18.73 23.45 -12.61
CA LEU A 259 -19.90 24.24 -12.22
C LEU A 259 -21.20 23.46 -12.49
N VAL A 260 -22.21 23.70 -11.66
CA VAL A 260 -23.59 23.28 -11.89
C VAL A 260 -24.42 24.44 -12.48
N SER A 261 -25.67 24.14 -12.85
CA SER A 261 -26.62 25.15 -13.28
C SER A 261 -26.79 26.19 -12.17
N GLY A 262 -26.62 27.49 -12.50
CA GLY A 262 -26.62 28.58 -11.53
C GLY A 262 -25.23 29.10 -11.16
N GLY A 263 -24.14 28.46 -11.65
CA GLY A 263 -22.75 28.92 -11.46
C GLY A 263 -22.10 28.49 -10.14
N GLU A 264 -22.80 27.68 -9.35
CA GLU A 264 -22.22 27.08 -8.13
C GLU A 264 -21.20 26.00 -8.47
N VAL A 265 -20.21 25.78 -7.59
CA VAL A 265 -19.20 24.75 -7.78
C VAL A 265 -19.74 23.38 -7.44
N ASN A 266 -19.52 22.41 -8.33
CA ASN A 266 -19.78 20.98 -8.07
C ASN A 266 -18.63 20.39 -7.26
N THR A 267 -18.68 20.52 -5.95
CA THR A 267 -17.65 20.04 -5.01
C THR A 267 -17.53 18.53 -5.01
N GLU A 268 -18.63 17.77 -5.15
CA GLU A 268 -18.62 16.32 -5.28
C GLU A 268 -17.80 15.84 -6.50
N ARG A 269 -18.00 16.50 -7.66
CA ARG A 269 -17.23 16.21 -8.86
C ARG A 269 -15.75 16.54 -8.67
N MET A 270 -15.45 17.65 -7.99
CA MET A 270 -14.06 18.03 -7.69
C MET A 270 -13.41 17.05 -6.72
N ALA A 271 -14.13 16.60 -5.70
CA ALA A 271 -13.68 15.59 -4.75
C ALA A 271 -13.27 14.29 -5.45
N LYS A 272 -14.15 13.75 -6.28
CA LYS A 272 -13.86 12.55 -7.09
C LYS A 272 -12.62 12.76 -7.98
N ALA A 273 -12.53 13.90 -8.66
CA ALA A 273 -11.40 14.22 -9.52
C ALA A 273 -10.08 14.33 -8.74
N LEU A 274 -10.08 14.92 -7.55
CA LEU A 274 -8.91 15.02 -6.69
C LEU A 274 -8.41 13.63 -6.24
N MET A 275 -9.32 12.77 -5.79
CA MET A 275 -8.98 11.41 -5.38
C MET A 275 -8.46 10.57 -6.55
N ASP A 276 -9.07 10.68 -7.71
CA ASP A 276 -8.61 10.01 -8.94
C ASP A 276 -7.23 10.50 -9.40
N ASP A 277 -6.98 11.80 -9.31
CA ASP A 277 -5.69 12.40 -9.66
C ASP A 277 -4.58 11.89 -8.73
N TYR A 278 -4.83 11.74 -7.42
CA TYR A 278 -3.88 11.14 -6.48
C TYR A 278 -3.65 9.65 -6.78
N ARG A 279 -4.72 8.88 -6.92
CA ARG A 279 -4.66 7.43 -7.14
C ARG A 279 -4.02 7.05 -8.48
N SER A 280 -4.14 7.92 -9.48
CA SER A 280 -3.52 7.75 -10.80
C SER A 280 -2.12 8.35 -10.93
N GLY A 281 -1.62 9.06 -9.91
CA GLY A 281 -0.29 9.70 -9.91
C GLY A 281 -0.21 11.02 -10.65
N LYS A 282 -1.36 11.63 -11.03
CA LYS A 282 -1.39 12.91 -11.73
C LYS A 282 -1.06 14.12 -10.85
N LEU A 283 -1.01 13.92 -9.53
CA LEU A 283 -0.55 14.92 -8.56
C LEU A 283 0.98 14.94 -8.38
N GLY A 284 1.70 14.12 -9.16
CA GLY A 284 3.14 13.97 -8.98
C GLY A 284 3.50 12.90 -7.94
N LYS A 285 4.72 12.99 -7.43
CA LYS A 285 5.29 12.00 -6.50
C LYS A 285 5.13 12.47 -5.06
N LEU A 286 4.18 11.87 -4.37
CA LEU A 286 3.81 12.26 -3.01
C LEU A 286 3.97 11.08 -2.06
N THR A 287 4.58 11.31 -0.90
CA THR A 287 4.65 10.33 0.20
C THR A 287 4.15 11.02 1.47
N LEU A 288 3.08 10.48 2.07
CA LEU A 288 2.34 11.12 3.16
C LEU A 288 2.89 10.78 4.55
N GLU A 289 4.02 10.10 4.60
CA GLU A 289 4.64 9.62 5.83
C GLU A 289 6.16 9.80 5.79
N SER A 290 6.75 10.15 6.92
CA SER A 290 8.21 10.16 7.10
C SER A 290 8.64 9.13 8.14
N PRO A 291 9.80 8.45 7.98
CA PRO A 291 10.35 7.60 9.04
C PRO A 291 10.60 8.36 10.35
N GLU A 292 10.78 9.67 10.28
CA GLU A 292 11.00 10.54 11.43
C GLU A 292 9.74 10.70 12.30
N ASP A 293 8.55 10.51 11.72
CA ASP A 293 7.26 10.57 12.43
C ASP A 293 6.93 9.29 13.20
N THR A 294 7.77 8.25 13.09
CA THR A 294 7.52 6.92 13.68
C THR A 294 8.38 6.59 14.89
N GLN A 295 9.03 7.61 15.47
CA GLN A 295 9.87 7.47 16.68
C GLN A 295 9.05 7.56 17.97
#